data_fe5890bb1649307db4c07d68042f4e0a
#
_entry.id   fe5890bb1649307db4c07d68042f4e0a
#
_cell.length_a   1.000
_cell.length_b   1.000
_cell.length_c   1.000
_cell.angle_alpha   90.00
_cell.angle_beta   90.00
_cell.angle_gamma   90.00
#
_symmetry.space_group_name_H-M   'P 1'
#
loop_
_entity.id
_entity.type
_entity.pdbx_description
1 polymer ?
#
loop_
_entity_poly.entity_id
_entity_poly.type
_entity_poly.pdbx_seq_one_letter_code
_entity_poly.pdbx_strand_id
1 'polypeptide(L)'
;MKSCYKVLIGVVAGLLAGAAGNNAIHGEQVKTPSVYVISEADAITDPTGIKEYGAKVLETLAPFNGHYHFVVRGGKTESLDGDAPPKGVVVIAFDTSEQAHAWYDSPAYAAIRPIRLAAVKGRMFIVEGAAVQ
;
A
#
# COMPACT_ATOMS: atom_id res chain seq x y z
N MET A 1 17.77 -83.63 22.68
CA MET A 1 17.30 -82.77 21.62
C MET A 1 16.76 -81.47 22.23
N LYS A 2 17.57 -80.50 22.28
CA LYS A 2 17.15 -79.18 22.73
C LYS A 2 17.79 -78.13 21.82
N SER A 3 16.99 -77.64 20.93
CA SER A 3 17.37 -76.58 20.02
C SER A 3 17.38 -75.25 20.76
N CYS A 4 18.53 -74.67 20.96
CA CYS A 4 18.68 -73.33 21.52
C CYS A 4 18.62 -72.34 20.38
N TYR A 5 17.48 -71.67 20.25
CA TYR A 5 17.38 -70.49 19.39
C TYR A 5 18.00 -69.30 20.15
N LYS A 6 19.14 -68.88 19.68
CA LYS A 6 19.72 -67.60 20.10
C LYS A 6 19.05 -66.51 19.28
N VAL A 7 18.16 -65.77 19.96
CA VAL A 7 17.60 -64.57 19.38
C VAL A 7 18.66 -63.49 19.47
N LEU A 8 19.20 -63.10 18.33
CA LEU A 8 20.06 -61.95 18.19
C LEU A 8 19.14 -60.72 18.14
N ILE A 9 19.09 -59.98 19.20
CA ILE A 9 18.45 -58.66 19.22
C ILE A 9 19.43 -57.68 18.55
N GLY A 10 19.18 -57.41 17.29
CA GLY A 10 19.85 -56.34 16.59
C GLY A 10 19.25 -55.01 17.03
N VAL A 11 20.00 -54.27 17.80
CA VAL A 11 19.68 -52.87 18.09
C VAL A 11 20.00 -52.06 16.85
N VAL A 12 18.97 -51.78 16.05
CA VAL A 12 19.08 -50.77 14.99
C VAL A 12 18.95 -49.42 15.63
N ALA A 13 20.09 -48.77 15.90
CA ALA A 13 20.14 -47.36 16.23
C ALA A 13 19.74 -46.58 15.00
N GLY A 14 18.44 -46.30 14.88
CA GLY A 14 17.93 -45.37 13.88
C GLY A 14 18.37 -43.95 14.26
N LEU A 15 19.38 -43.45 13.57
CA LEU A 15 19.68 -42.02 13.50
C LEU A 15 18.53 -41.32 12.80
N LEU A 16 17.54 -40.88 13.54
CA LEU A 16 16.61 -39.87 13.07
C LEU A 16 17.38 -38.55 12.99
N ALA A 17 18.01 -38.32 11.85
CA ALA A 17 18.38 -36.99 11.44
C ALA A 17 17.08 -36.19 11.28
N GLY A 18 16.64 -35.57 12.34
CA GLY A 18 15.58 -34.57 12.28
C GLY A 18 16.09 -33.44 11.40
N ALA A 19 15.67 -33.44 10.13
CA ALA A 19 15.71 -32.26 9.33
C ALA A 19 14.77 -31.27 10.03
N ALA A 20 15.33 -30.42 10.88
CA ALA A 20 14.66 -29.22 11.29
C ALA A 20 14.45 -28.41 10.02
N GLY A 21 13.31 -28.63 9.38
CA GLY A 21 12.83 -27.72 8.37
C GLY A 21 12.68 -26.35 9.04
N ASN A 22 13.66 -25.50 8.84
CA ASN A 22 13.46 -24.08 9.02
C ASN A 22 12.41 -23.67 7.99
N ASN A 23 11.15 -23.89 8.32
CA ASN A 23 10.10 -23.08 7.78
C ASN A 23 10.34 -21.68 8.37
N ALA A 24 11.32 -20.98 7.83
CA ALA A 24 11.31 -19.55 7.89
C ALA A 24 9.99 -19.16 7.25
N ILE A 25 9.01 -18.90 8.10
CA ILE A 25 7.85 -18.13 7.72
C ILE A 25 8.47 -16.80 7.31
N HIS A 26 8.73 -16.66 6.02
CA HIS A 26 8.94 -15.37 5.41
C HIS A 26 7.57 -14.72 5.54
N GLY A 27 7.32 -14.13 6.71
CA GLY A 27 6.24 -13.19 6.85
C GLY A 27 6.52 -12.16 5.77
N GLU A 28 5.65 -12.13 4.77
CA GLU A 28 5.63 -11.09 3.78
C GLU A 28 5.64 -9.78 4.57
N GLN A 29 6.80 -9.12 4.60
CA GLN A 29 6.90 -7.83 5.25
C GLN A 29 5.98 -6.93 4.45
N VAL A 30 4.84 -6.62 5.04
CA VAL A 30 3.97 -5.57 4.51
C VAL A 30 4.84 -4.33 4.47
N LYS A 31 5.31 -4.01 3.28
CA LYS A 31 6.16 -2.85 3.07
C LYS A 31 5.35 -1.62 3.42
N THR A 32 5.65 -1.01 4.53
CA THR A 32 4.97 0.20 4.97
C THR A 32 5.26 1.29 3.95
N PRO A 33 4.24 1.92 3.37
CA PRO A 33 4.45 3.04 2.48
C PRO A 33 5.26 4.11 3.18
N SER A 34 6.28 4.62 2.52
CA SER A 34 7.16 5.64 3.11
C SER A 34 6.74 7.05 2.77
N VAL A 35 5.86 7.22 1.81
CA VAL A 35 5.43 8.54 1.32
C VAL A 35 3.95 8.55 1.01
N TYR A 36 3.31 9.65 1.36
CA TYR A 36 1.91 9.89 1.08
C TYR A 36 1.73 11.16 0.27
N VAL A 37 0.97 11.09 -0.81
CA VAL A 37 0.44 12.26 -1.50
C VAL A 37 -0.94 12.54 -0.91
N ILE A 38 -1.09 13.70 -0.30
CA ILE A 38 -2.34 14.15 0.30
C ILE A 38 -2.95 15.22 -0.61
N SER A 39 -4.20 15.02 -0.99
CA SER A 39 -5.00 16.01 -1.72
C SER A 39 -6.18 16.43 -0.85
N GLU A 40 -6.27 17.71 -0.57
CA GLU A 40 -7.36 18.32 0.16
C GLU A 40 -8.20 19.18 -0.78
N ALA A 41 -9.51 19.07 -0.66
CA ALA A 41 -10.48 19.86 -1.40
C ALA A 41 -11.24 20.77 -0.42
N ASP A 42 -10.97 22.06 -0.45
CA ASP A 42 -11.71 23.04 0.34
C ASP A 42 -13.08 23.35 -0.28
N ALA A 43 -13.16 23.30 -1.61
CA ALA A 43 -14.39 23.42 -2.36
C ALA A 43 -14.36 22.58 -3.64
N ILE A 44 -15.49 21.96 -3.95
CA ILE A 44 -15.73 21.29 -5.22
C ILE A 44 -16.60 22.23 -6.05
N THR A 45 -16.02 22.78 -7.12
CA THR A 45 -16.68 23.77 -7.98
C THR A 45 -17.32 23.13 -9.21
N ASP A 46 -16.83 21.94 -9.59
CA ASP A 46 -17.39 21.13 -10.66
C ASP A 46 -17.47 19.66 -10.26
N PRO A 47 -18.62 19.20 -9.71
CA PRO A 47 -18.82 17.81 -9.33
C PRO A 47 -18.72 16.82 -10.49
N THR A 48 -19.08 17.21 -11.70
CA THR A 48 -18.98 16.37 -12.89
C THR A 48 -17.52 16.18 -13.29
N GLY A 49 -16.75 17.24 -13.30
CA GLY A 49 -15.32 17.19 -13.59
C GLY A 49 -14.54 16.35 -12.57
N ILE A 50 -14.85 16.49 -11.28
CA ILE A 50 -14.15 15.67 -10.27
C ILE A 50 -14.52 14.19 -10.36
N LYS A 51 -15.73 13.86 -10.77
CA LYS A 51 -16.14 12.48 -11.04
C LYS A 51 -15.40 11.90 -12.25
N GLU A 52 -15.25 12.68 -13.32
CA GLU A 52 -14.48 12.31 -14.51
C GLU A 52 -13.00 12.07 -14.15
N TYR A 53 -12.40 13.00 -13.44
CA TYR A 53 -11.04 12.85 -12.92
C TYR A 53 -10.88 11.59 -12.08
N GLY A 54 -11.78 11.36 -11.15
CA GLY A 54 -11.77 10.18 -10.27
C GLY A 54 -11.85 8.84 -11.00
N ALA A 55 -12.51 8.80 -12.14
CA ALA A 55 -12.59 7.60 -12.99
C ALA A 55 -11.26 7.30 -13.71
N LYS A 56 -10.47 8.34 -14.02
CA LYS A 56 -9.24 8.23 -14.82
C LYS A 56 -7.98 8.13 -14.00
N VAL A 57 -7.96 8.66 -12.77
CA VAL A 57 -6.74 8.79 -11.97
C VAL A 57 -6.11 7.45 -11.59
N LEU A 58 -6.92 6.41 -11.39
CA LEU A 58 -6.44 5.07 -11.03
C LEU A 58 -5.50 4.49 -12.10
N GLU A 59 -5.84 4.66 -13.37
CA GLU A 59 -5.02 4.14 -14.48
C GLU A 59 -3.65 4.82 -14.53
N THR A 60 -3.58 6.08 -14.11
CA THR A 60 -2.30 6.82 -14.09
C THR A 60 -1.35 6.34 -12.99
N LEU A 61 -1.86 5.70 -11.95
CA LEU A 61 -1.08 5.22 -10.81
C LEU A 61 -0.46 3.84 -11.05
N ALA A 62 -1.08 3.01 -11.86
CA ALA A 62 -0.69 1.62 -12.07
C ALA A 62 0.81 1.42 -12.41
N PRO A 63 1.47 2.24 -13.27
CA PRO A 63 2.87 2.07 -13.62
C PRO A 63 3.85 2.34 -12.47
N PHE A 64 3.43 3.00 -11.40
CA PHE A 64 4.35 3.55 -10.41
C PHE A 64 4.57 2.68 -9.18
N ASN A 65 3.74 1.69 -8.93
CA ASN A 65 4.04 0.71 -7.91
C ASN A 65 3.22 -0.61 -8.02
N GLY A 66 2.39 -0.81 -9.01
CA GLY A 66 1.66 -2.07 -9.24
C GLY A 66 0.64 -2.46 -8.15
N HIS A 67 0.51 -1.68 -7.08
CA HIS A 67 -0.41 -1.91 -5.97
C HIS A 67 -1.46 -0.81 -5.89
N TYR A 68 -2.50 -1.08 -5.15
CA TYR A 68 -3.49 -0.07 -4.83
C TYR A 68 -2.92 0.97 -3.88
N HIS A 69 -3.02 2.23 -4.26
CA HIS A 69 -2.34 3.33 -3.57
C HIS A 69 -3.25 4.23 -2.76
N PHE A 70 -4.57 4.18 -2.99
CA PHE A 70 -5.49 4.98 -2.21
C PHE A 70 -5.66 4.42 -0.80
N VAL A 71 -5.14 5.13 0.19
CA VAL A 71 -5.37 4.86 1.61
C VAL A 71 -6.66 5.52 2.07
N VAL A 72 -6.92 6.74 1.58
CA VAL A 72 -8.18 7.46 1.77
C VAL A 72 -8.66 7.96 0.42
N ARG A 73 -9.91 7.72 0.09
CA ARG A 73 -10.53 8.19 -1.15
C ARG A 73 -11.89 8.81 -0.88
N GLY A 74 -11.87 10.05 -0.45
CA GLY A 74 -13.08 10.75 -0.02
C GLY A 74 -13.59 10.23 1.32
N GLY A 75 -14.84 10.44 1.55
CA GLY A 75 -15.49 10.14 2.81
C GLY A 75 -15.87 11.42 3.57
N LYS A 76 -16.66 11.24 4.60
CA LYS A 76 -17.07 12.36 5.45
C LYS A 76 -15.88 12.85 6.27
N THR A 77 -15.66 14.14 6.28
CA THR A 77 -14.71 14.80 7.16
C THR A 77 -15.43 15.38 8.37
N GLU A 78 -14.78 15.35 9.51
CA GLU A 78 -15.30 15.86 10.77
C GLU A 78 -14.18 16.59 11.52
N SER A 79 -14.46 17.78 12.02
CA SER A 79 -13.50 18.52 12.84
C SER A 79 -13.52 17.99 14.27
N LEU A 80 -12.33 17.73 14.81
CA LEU A 80 -12.17 17.44 16.24
C LEU A 80 -11.81 18.72 17.00
N ASP A 81 -11.04 19.58 16.38
CA ASP A 81 -10.70 20.92 16.88
C ASP A 81 -10.31 21.84 15.71
N GLY A 82 -10.16 23.12 15.97
CA GLY A 82 -9.77 24.11 14.98
C GLY A 82 -10.85 24.49 13.97
N ASP A 83 -10.41 24.90 12.77
CA ASP A 83 -11.28 25.34 11.69
C ASP A 83 -12.04 24.19 11.03
N ALA A 84 -13.01 24.54 10.18
CA ALA A 84 -13.74 23.54 9.41
C ALA A 84 -12.80 22.66 8.58
N PRO A 85 -13.01 21.32 8.55
CA PRO A 85 -12.15 20.43 7.80
C PRO A 85 -12.38 20.62 6.29
N PRO A 86 -11.43 20.19 5.42
CA PRO A 86 -11.65 20.19 3.99
C PRO A 86 -12.89 19.37 3.61
N LYS A 87 -13.54 19.71 2.50
CA LYS A 87 -14.73 19.00 1.99
C LYS A 87 -14.43 17.60 1.51
N GLY A 88 -13.19 17.34 1.13
CA GLY A 88 -12.73 16.04 0.71
C GLY A 88 -11.23 15.85 0.94
N VAL A 89 -10.84 14.64 1.26
CA VAL A 89 -9.46 14.24 1.43
C VAL A 89 -9.20 12.98 0.63
N VAL A 90 -8.09 12.96 -0.09
CA VAL A 90 -7.56 11.78 -0.75
C VAL A 90 -6.12 11.59 -0.29
N VAL A 91 -5.78 10.38 0.09
CA VAL A 91 -4.41 9.99 0.45
C VAL A 91 -3.98 8.84 -0.45
N ILE A 92 -2.88 9.03 -1.15
CA ILE A 92 -2.29 8.04 -2.04
C ILE A 92 -0.93 7.65 -1.46
N ALA A 93 -0.69 6.37 -1.27
CA ALA A 93 0.57 5.86 -0.74
C ALA A 93 1.52 5.47 -1.87
N PHE A 94 2.79 5.83 -1.72
CA PHE A 94 3.89 5.42 -2.58
C PHE A 94 5.02 4.83 -1.75
N ASP A 95 5.82 3.97 -2.38
CA ASP A 95 6.99 3.40 -1.72
C ASP A 95 8.11 4.44 -1.51
N THR A 96 8.24 5.37 -2.45
CA THR A 96 9.29 6.39 -2.43
C THR A 96 8.78 7.74 -2.91
N SER A 97 9.46 8.81 -2.50
CA SER A 97 9.20 10.17 -2.97
C SER A 97 9.41 10.30 -4.48
N GLU A 98 10.42 9.62 -5.01
CA GLU A 98 10.74 9.60 -6.44
C GLU A 98 9.57 9.04 -7.26
N GLN A 99 8.93 7.97 -6.78
CA GLN A 99 7.75 7.41 -7.43
C GLN A 99 6.57 8.38 -7.41
N ALA A 100 6.33 9.06 -6.30
CA ALA A 100 5.28 10.06 -6.17
C ALA A 100 5.49 11.23 -7.15
N HIS A 101 6.70 11.74 -7.24
CA HIS A 101 7.06 12.78 -8.21
C HIS A 101 6.95 12.28 -9.65
N ALA A 102 7.46 11.08 -9.94
CA ALA A 102 7.38 10.49 -11.27
C ALA A 102 5.94 10.31 -11.74
N TRP A 103 5.03 9.90 -10.84
CA TRP A 103 3.60 9.87 -11.15
C TRP A 103 3.04 11.25 -11.43
N TYR A 104 3.29 12.23 -10.57
CA TYR A 104 2.76 13.59 -10.71
C TYR A 104 3.19 14.25 -12.03
N ASP A 105 4.44 14.00 -12.44
CA ASP A 105 5.05 14.55 -13.66
C ASP A 105 4.82 13.66 -14.90
N SER A 106 4.18 12.50 -14.73
CA SER A 106 3.93 11.58 -15.85
C SER A 106 3.00 12.21 -16.91
N PRO A 107 3.19 11.88 -18.20
CA PRO A 107 2.30 12.34 -19.26
C PRO A 107 0.84 11.94 -19.01
N ALA A 108 0.59 10.75 -18.48
CA ALA A 108 -0.75 10.26 -18.19
C ALA A 108 -1.46 11.12 -17.13
N TYR A 109 -0.77 11.45 -16.03
CA TYR A 109 -1.34 12.31 -15.01
C TYR A 109 -1.46 13.77 -15.50
N ALA A 110 -0.46 14.28 -16.21
CA ALA A 110 -0.48 15.63 -16.78
C ALA A 110 -1.69 15.86 -17.68
N ALA A 111 -2.15 14.83 -18.39
CA ALA A 111 -3.32 14.91 -19.28
C ALA A 111 -4.64 15.12 -18.50
N ILE A 112 -4.77 14.58 -17.30
CA ILE A 112 -6.00 14.66 -16.49
C ILE A 112 -5.94 15.70 -15.37
N ARG A 113 -4.76 16.12 -14.97
CA ARG A 113 -4.55 17.12 -13.93
C ARG A 113 -5.36 18.42 -14.12
N PRO A 114 -5.49 18.99 -15.33
CA PRO A 114 -6.31 20.19 -15.55
C PRO A 114 -7.77 20.01 -15.17
N ILE A 115 -8.33 18.80 -15.31
CA ILE A 115 -9.72 18.50 -14.91
C ILE A 115 -9.86 18.72 -13.40
N ARG A 116 -8.93 18.19 -12.60
CA ARG A 116 -8.93 18.38 -11.14
C ARG A 116 -8.76 19.85 -10.77
N LEU A 117 -7.80 20.54 -11.38
CA LEU A 117 -7.50 21.94 -11.06
C LEU A 117 -8.68 22.86 -11.36
N ALA A 118 -9.48 22.55 -12.40
CA ALA A 118 -10.69 23.30 -12.72
C ALA A 118 -11.87 22.96 -11.79
N ALA A 119 -11.91 21.73 -11.28
CA ALA A 119 -13.06 21.21 -10.53
C ALA A 119 -12.95 21.39 -9.01
N VAL A 120 -11.75 21.61 -8.49
CA VAL A 120 -11.48 21.64 -7.05
C VAL A 120 -10.61 22.83 -6.70
N LYS A 121 -11.01 23.56 -5.66
CA LYS A 121 -10.14 24.48 -4.92
C LYS A 121 -9.55 23.72 -3.75
N GLY A 122 -8.23 23.68 -3.66
CA GLY A 122 -7.53 22.96 -2.60
C GLY A 122 -6.06 22.81 -2.93
N ARG A 123 -5.42 21.87 -2.26
CA ARG A 123 -3.98 21.66 -2.38
C ARG A 123 -3.64 20.16 -2.48
N MET A 124 -2.45 19.89 -2.98
CA MET A 124 -1.86 18.57 -3.02
C MET A 124 -0.41 18.69 -2.60
N PHE A 125 0.03 17.80 -1.73
CA PHE A 125 1.39 17.84 -1.17
C PHE A 125 1.85 16.44 -0.80
N ILE A 126 3.15 16.29 -0.62
CA ILE A 126 3.80 15.05 -0.19
C ILE A 126 4.12 15.13 1.30
N VAL A 127 3.90 14.03 2.02
CA VAL A 127 4.30 13.83 3.41
C VAL A 127 5.08 12.53 3.50
N GLU A 128 6.24 12.57 4.16
CA GLU A 128 6.97 11.36 4.49
C GLU A 128 6.26 10.61 5.61
N GLY A 129 6.14 9.29 5.44
CA GLY A 129 5.58 8.41 6.45
C GLY A 129 6.55 8.23 7.61
N ALA A 130 6.01 8.07 8.81
CA ALA A 130 6.84 7.72 9.96
C ALA A 130 7.30 6.26 9.86
N ALA A 131 8.55 6.01 10.27
CA ALA A 131 8.99 4.64 10.49
C ALA A 131 8.14 4.03 11.61
N VAL A 132 7.58 2.85 11.35
CA VAL A 132 6.91 2.08 12.40
C VAL A 132 8.00 1.57 13.34
N GLN A 133 7.98 2.03 14.58
CA GLN A 133 8.88 1.58 15.64
C GLN A 133 8.34 0.30 16.27
#